data_808859c1db8640c468b9148d7540dea4
#
_entry.id   808859c1db8640c468b9148d7540dea4
#
_cell.length_a   1.000
_cell.length_b   1.000
_cell.length_c   1.000
_cell.angle_alpha   90.00
_cell.angle_beta   90.00
_cell.angle_gamma   90.00
#
_symmetry.space_group_name_H-M   'P 1'
#
loop_
_entity.id
_entity.type
_entity.pdbx_description
1 polymer ?
#
loop_
_entity_poly.entity_id
_entity_poly.type
_entity_poly.pdbx_seq_one_letter_code
_entity_poly.pdbx_strand_id
1 'polypeptide(L)'
;MSKILVVDDSYAELQVIEGVLKGANHTVVSFPNTEKLEDKVIGEKPDLIVLDVVMPGRNGFQACRDLKNDDRTKNIPIILCTSKGNESDKFWGQQQGANAHVVKPFKGEELLAAVKRVLG
;
A
#
# COMPACT_ATOMS: atom_id res chain seq x y z
N MET A 1 6.07 -8.58 13.67
CA MET A 1 7.09 -7.94 12.83
C MET A 1 6.96 -8.43 11.40
N SER A 2 6.77 -7.50 10.48
CA SER A 2 6.54 -7.84 9.09
C SER A 2 7.36 -6.93 8.18
N LYS A 3 7.56 -7.34 6.93
CA LYS A 3 8.20 -6.52 5.92
C LYS A 3 7.11 -5.88 5.07
N ILE A 4 7.10 -4.56 5.02
CA ILE A 4 6.06 -3.78 4.33
C ILE A 4 6.71 -2.95 3.20
N LEU A 5 6.18 -3.11 1.99
CA LEU A 5 6.61 -2.34 0.84
C LEU A 5 5.64 -1.17 0.67
N VAL A 6 6.16 0.05 0.62
CA VAL A 6 5.35 1.27 0.52
C VAL A 6 5.64 1.97 -0.79
N VAL A 7 4.59 2.39 -1.50
CA VAL A 7 4.72 3.14 -2.74
C VAL A 7 3.92 4.44 -2.62
N ASP A 8 4.61 5.57 -2.73
CA ASP A 8 3.99 6.90 -2.66
C ASP A 8 4.95 7.89 -3.32
N ASP A 9 4.45 8.78 -4.17
CA ASP A 9 5.30 9.74 -4.88
C ASP A 9 5.62 10.98 -4.06
N SER A 10 4.99 11.17 -2.90
CA SER A 10 5.30 12.25 -1.98
C SER A 10 6.36 11.80 -0.97
N TYR A 11 7.55 12.39 -1.02
CA TYR A 11 8.60 12.09 -0.07
C TYR A 11 8.16 12.34 1.37
N ALA A 12 7.46 13.45 1.61
CA ALA A 12 6.97 13.79 2.95
C ALA A 12 5.99 12.74 3.47
N GLU A 13 5.08 12.27 2.63
CA GLU A 13 4.11 11.24 3.02
C GLU A 13 4.77 9.89 3.23
N LEU A 14 5.77 9.55 2.42
CA LEU A 14 6.57 8.34 2.63
C LEU A 14 7.23 8.36 4.00
N GLN A 15 7.79 9.51 4.41
CA GLN A 15 8.43 9.64 5.71
C GLN A 15 7.44 9.42 6.86
N VAL A 16 6.22 9.94 6.73
CA VAL A 16 5.18 9.74 7.74
C VAL A 16 4.81 8.26 7.85
N ILE A 17 4.54 7.62 6.73
CA ILE A 17 4.15 6.21 6.68
C ILE A 17 5.27 5.34 7.24
N GLU A 18 6.51 5.55 6.80
CA GLU A 18 7.68 4.81 7.28
C GLU A 18 7.85 4.95 8.78
N GLY A 19 7.72 6.19 9.29
CA GLY A 19 7.86 6.44 10.73
C GLY A 19 6.84 5.67 11.56
N VAL A 20 5.59 5.66 11.13
CA VAL A 20 4.51 4.93 11.81
C VAL A 20 4.80 3.43 11.79
N LEU A 21 5.14 2.87 10.65
CA LEU A 21 5.37 1.43 10.51
C LEU A 21 6.63 0.96 11.23
N LYS A 22 7.72 1.70 11.11
CA LYS A 22 8.98 1.39 11.81
C LYS A 22 8.81 1.51 13.32
N GLY A 23 8.02 2.48 13.78
CA GLY A 23 7.71 2.65 15.19
C GLY A 23 6.97 1.44 15.79
N ALA A 24 6.29 0.66 14.96
CA ALA A 24 5.62 -0.57 15.35
C ALA A 24 6.46 -1.83 15.05
N ASN A 25 7.76 -1.65 14.83
CA ASN A 25 8.73 -2.72 14.61
C ASN A 25 8.59 -3.46 13.28
N HIS A 26 7.96 -2.84 12.29
CA HIS A 26 7.96 -3.39 10.93
C HIS A 26 9.21 -2.95 10.17
N THR A 27 9.67 -3.80 9.26
CA THR A 27 10.70 -3.43 8.29
C THR A 27 10.00 -2.80 7.09
N VAL A 28 10.52 -1.68 6.60
CA VAL A 28 9.90 -0.93 5.50
C VAL A 28 10.86 -0.76 4.35
N VAL A 29 10.39 -1.03 3.14
CA VAL A 29 11.08 -0.67 1.90
C VAL A 29 10.14 0.21 1.09
N SER A 30 10.64 1.33 0.56
CA SER A 30 9.82 2.37 -0.07
C SER A 30 10.27 2.64 -1.50
N PHE A 31 9.29 2.90 -2.36
CA PHE A 31 9.53 3.29 -3.75
C PHE A 31 8.65 4.49 -4.10
N PRO A 32 9.15 5.42 -4.94
CA PRO A 32 8.42 6.66 -5.23
C PRO A 32 7.39 6.55 -6.35
N ASN A 33 7.31 5.40 -7.02
CA ASN A 33 6.39 5.19 -8.14
C ASN A 33 6.13 3.71 -8.37
N THR A 34 5.29 3.40 -9.36
CA THR A 34 4.91 2.02 -9.69
C THR A 34 5.76 1.39 -10.78
N GLU A 35 6.86 2.05 -11.17
CA GLU A 35 7.75 1.53 -12.21
C GLU A 35 8.35 0.19 -11.79
N LYS A 36 8.16 -0.84 -12.62
CA LYS A 36 8.62 -2.20 -12.38
C LYS A 36 8.21 -2.72 -10.99
N LEU A 37 7.01 -2.34 -10.56
CA LEU A 37 6.55 -2.69 -9.20
C LEU A 37 6.47 -4.20 -9.00
N GLU A 38 6.00 -4.94 -9.98
CA GLU A 38 5.90 -6.41 -9.87
C GLU A 38 7.27 -7.02 -9.60
N ASP A 39 8.31 -6.58 -10.32
CA ASP A 39 9.68 -7.07 -10.11
C ASP A 39 10.20 -6.71 -8.73
N LYS A 40 9.90 -5.51 -8.25
CA LYS A 40 10.30 -5.05 -6.92
C LYS A 40 9.61 -5.88 -5.84
N VAL A 41 8.33 -6.15 -5.99
CA VAL A 41 7.56 -6.97 -5.06
C VAL A 41 8.12 -8.39 -5.01
N ILE A 42 8.40 -8.97 -6.15
CA ILE A 42 8.95 -10.31 -6.24
C ILE A 42 10.34 -10.38 -5.58
N GLY A 43 11.17 -9.36 -5.83
CA GLY A 43 12.52 -9.30 -5.26
C GLY A 43 12.52 -9.07 -3.76
N GLU A 44 11.66 -8.20 -3.26
CA GLU A 44 11.61 -7.84 -1.82
C GLU A 44 10.83 -8.84 -0.98
N LYS A 45 9.88 -9.55 -1.56
CA LYS A 45 9.01 -10.53 -0.88
C LYS A 45 8.35 -9.93 0.37
N PRO A 46 7.62 -8.82 0.23
CA PRO A 46 6.97 -8.20 1.38
C PRO A 46 5.78 -9.03 1.88
N ASP A 47 5.44 -8.83 3.14
CA ASP A 47 4.24 -9.41 3.73
C ASP A 47 3.00 -8.58 3.42
N LEU A 48 3.19 -7.31 3.07
CA LEU A 48 2.11 -6.35 2.86
C LEU A 48 2.61 -5.23 1.95
N ILE A 49 1.71 -4.69 1.13
CA ILE A 49 1.99 -3.54 0.28
C ILE A 49 1.05 -2.41 0.70
N VAL A 50 1.62 -1.21 0.95
CA VAL A 50 0.87 0.03 1.19
C VAL A 50 1.09 0.91 -0.03
N LEU A 51 0.01 1.32 -0.68
CA LEU A 51 0.06 1.88 -2.02
C LEU A 51 -0.82 3.12 -2.11
N ASP A 52 -0.25 4.25 -2.52
CA ASP A 52 -1.04 5.44 -2.83
C ASP A 52 -1.73 5.25 -4.17
N VAL A 53 -2.85 5.95 -4.37
CA VAL A 53 -3.61 5.90 -5.61
C VAL A 53 -3.13 6.94 -6.61
N VAL A 54 -2.96 8.19 -6.16
CA VAL A 54 -2.66 9.31 -7.06
C VAL A 54 -1.16 9.40 -7.29
N MET A 55 -0.71 8.83 -8.39
CA MET A 55 0.70 8.84 -8.81
C MET A 55 0.79 9.02 -10.31
N PRO A 56 1.86 9.64 -10.83
CA PRO A 56 2.06 9.73 -12.26
C PRO A 56 2.32 8.34 -12.86
N GLY A 57 1.95 8.19 -14.12
CA GLY A 57 2.05 6.90 -14.80
C GLY A 57 0.94 5.95 -14.34
N ARG A 58 1.30 4.72 -13.99
CA ARG A 58 0.33 3.74 -13.50
C ARG A 58 -0.08 4.12 -12.07
N ASN A 59 -1.37 4.41 -11.86
CA ASN A 59 -1.88 4.78 -10.54
C ASN A 59 -2.04 3.56 -9.63
N GLY A 60 -2.35 3.81 -8.35
CA GLY A 60 -2.46 2.75 -7.36
C GLY A 60 -3.61 1.78 -7.60
N PHE A 61 -4.71 2.21 -8.18
CA PHE A 61 -5.82 1.30 -8.52
C PHE A 61 -5.37 0.28 -9.57
N GLN A 62 -4.70 0.76 -10.63
CA GLN A 62 -4.18 -0.11 -11.69
C GLN A 62 -3.11 -1.05 -11.16
N ALA A 63 -2.19 -0.51 -10.37
CA ALA A 63 -1.12 -1.32 -9.77
C ALA A 63 -1.68 -2.41 -8.88
N CYS A 64 -2.68 -2.09 -8.06
CA CYS A 64 -3.37 -3.06 -7.20
C CYS A 64 -3.97 -4.18 -8.04
N ARG A 65 -4.72 -3.82 -9.07
CA ARG A 65 -5.34 -4.79 -9.98
C ARG A 65 -4.29 -5.69 -10.62
N ASP A 66 -3.21 -5.11 -11.14
CA ASP A 66 -2.16 -5.87 -11.80
C ASP A 66 -1.48 -6.84 -10.84
N LEU A 67 -1.20 -6.41 -9.62
CA LEU A 67 -0.60 -7.27 -8.60
C LEU A 67 -1.53 -8.41 -8.21
N LYS A 68 -2.83 -8.14 -8.10
CA LYS A 68 -3.82 -9.18 -7.74
C LYS A 68 -4.09 -10.15 -8.88
N ASN A 69 -3.80 -9.77 -10.12
CA ASN A 69 -3.96 -10.64 -11.29
C ASN A 69 -2.68 -11.39 -11.66
N ASP A 70 -1.58 -11.14 -10.99
CA ASP A 70 -0.30 -11.83 -11.22
C ASP A 70 -0.17 -12.97 -10.21
N ASP A 71 -0.02 -14.20 -10.69
CA ASP A 71 0.08 -15.39 -9.83
C ASP A 71 1.22 -15.30 -8.81
N ARG A 72 2.26 -14.53 -9.13
CA ARG A 72 3.44 -14.38 -8.27
C ARG A 72 3.21 -13.42 -7.11
N THR A 73 2.19 -12.55 -7.18
CA THR A 73 1.95 -11.48 -6.21
C THR A 73 0.53 -11.42 -5.66
N LYS A 74 -0.39 -12.17 -6.23
CA LYS A 74 -1.83 -12.07 -5.92
C LYS A 74 -2.18 -12.34 -4.46
N ASN A 75 -1.36 -13.10 -3.76
CA ASN A 75 -1.65 -13.45 -2.36
C ASN A 75 -1.10 -12.44 -1.35
N ILE A 76 -0.36 -11.44 -1.81
CA ILE A 76 0.17 -10.41 -0.92
C ILE A 76 -0.94 -9.38 -0.69
N PRO A 77 -1.32 -9.12 0.58
CA PRO A 77 -2.36 -8.14 0.87
C PRO A 77 -1.92 -6.72 0.53
N ILE A 78 -2.88 -5.89 0.12
CA ILE A 78 -2.64 -4.51 -0.29
C ILE A 78 -3.55 -3.58 0.49
N ILE A 79 -2.97 -2.55 1.09
CA ILE A 79 -3.69 -1.43 1.69
C ILE A 79 -3.50 -0.23 0.78
N LEU A 80 -4.61 0.37 0.33
CA LEU A 80 -4.55 1.66 -0.35
C LEU A 80 -4.54 2.76 0.71
N CYS A 81 -3.56 3.66 0.65
CA CYS A 81 -3.40 4.76 1.60
C CYS A 81 -3.35 6.05 0.80
N THR A 82 -4.45 6.78 0.75
CA THR A 82 -4.63 7.86 -0.24
C THR A 82 -5.63 8.92 0.24
N SER A 83 -5.51 10.14 -0.33
CA SER A 83 -6.51 11.19 -0.13
C SER A 83 -7.82 10.89 -0.87
N LYS A 84 -7.84 9.92 -1.77
CA LYS A 84 -9.04 9.45 -2.48
C LYS A 84 -9.87 8.57 -1.55
N GLY A 85 -10.73 9.19 -0.73
CA GLY A 85 -11.40 8.50 0.38
C GLY A 85 -12.92 8.56 0.41
N ASN A 86 -13.59 8.99 -0.67
CA ASN A 86 -15.06 8.96 -0.69
C ASN A 86 -15.54 7.51 -0.92
N GLU A 87 -16.86 7.32 -0.81
CA GLU A 87 -17.46 5.98 -0.93
C GLU A 87 -17.16 5.33 -2.28
N SER A 88 -17.19 6.13 -3.36
CA SER A 88 -16.88 5.62 -4.70
C SER A 88 -15.43 5.16 -4.81
N ASP A 89 -14.50 5.90 -4.22
CA ASP A 89 -13.07 5.55 -4.23
C ASP A 89 -12.84 4.25 -3.47
N LYS A 90 -13.47 4.11 -2.30
CA LYS A 90 -13.34 2.89 -1.48
C LYS A 90 -13.91 1.68 -2.20
N PHE A 91 -15.08 1.85 -2.82
CA PHE A 91 -15.70 0.78 -3.60
C PHE A 91 -14.79 0.37 -4.75
N TRP A 92 -14.26 1.34 -5.50
CA TRP A 92 -13.39 1.07 -6.63
C TRP A 92 -12.11 0.35 -6.21
N GLY A 93 -11.50 0.77 -5.09
CA GLY A 93 -10.33 0.10 -4.55
C GLY A 93 -10.61 -1.35 -4.19
N GLN A 94 -11.75 -1.61 -3.56
CA GLN A 94 -12.18 -2.96 -3.23
C GLN A 94 -12.35 -3.82 -4.49
N GLN A 95 -12.93 -3.24 -5.55
CA GLN A 95 -13.09 -3.93 -6.84
C GLN A 95 -11.75 -4.29 -7.47
N GLN A 96 -10.70 -3.51 -7.20
CA GLN A 96 -9.35 -3.83 -7.69
C GLN A 96 -8.65 -4.88 -6.82
N GLY A 97 -9.26 -5.32 -5.74
CA GLY A 97 -8.72 -6.35 -4.88
C GLY A 97 -7.99 -5.83 -3.64
N ALA A 98 -8.09 -4.54 -3.33
CA ALA A 98 -7.48 -3.99 -2.11
C ALA A 98 -8.10 -4.63 -0.87
N ASN A 99 -7.26 -4.89 0.12
CA ASN A 99 -7.68 -5.52 1.38
C ASN A 99 -8.13 -4.50 2.42
N ALA A 100 -7.67 -3.26 2.30
CA ALA A 100 -8.10 -2.16 3.16
C ALA A 100 -7.84 -0.82 2.46
N HIS A 101 -8.46 0.24 2.98
CA HIS A 101 -8.38 1.59 2.44
C HIS A 101 -8.23 2.57 3.61
N VAL A 102 -7.10 3.26 3.67
CA VAL A 102 -6.80 4.26 4.71
C VAL A 102 -6.78 5.64 4.05
N VAL A 103 -7.54 6.58 4.60
CA VAL A 103 -7.70 7.92 4.01
C VAL A 103 -6.71 8.90 4.63
N LYS A 104 -6.00 9.63 3.79
CA LYS A 104 -5.10 10.70 4.23
C LYS A 104 -5.90 12.01 4.42
N PRO A 105 -5.57 12.84 5.42
CA PRO A 105 -4.60 12.55 6.47
C PRO A 105 -5.14 11.52 7.46
N PHE A 106 -4.26 10.67 7.99
CA PHE A 106 -4.63 9.62 8.93
C PHE A 106 -3.87 9.79 10.23
N LYS A 107 -4.40 9.20 11.31
CA LYS A 107 -3.64 9.03 12.55
C LYS A 107 -2.83 7.74 12.45
N GLY A 108 -1.64 7.72 13.04
CA GLY A 108 -0.78 6.54 12.99
C GLY A 108 -1.49 5.26 13.42
N GLU A 109 -2.31 5.34 14.45
CA GLU A 109 -3.10 4.21 14.95
C GLU A 109 -4.11 3.68 13.93
N GLU A 110 -4.61 4.53 13.03
CA GLU A 110 -5.53 4.10 11.97
C GLU A 110 -4.81 3.20 10.94
N LEU A 111 -3.60 3.61 10.55
CA LEU A 111 -2.79 2.81 9.65
C LEU A 111 -2.39 1.49 10.30
N LEU A 112 -1.93 1.55 11.55
CA LEU A 112 -1.52 0.34 12.28
C LEU A 112 -2.68 -0.62 12.51
N ALA A 113 -3.89 -0.09 12.76
CA ALA A 113 -5.08 -0.92 12.90
C ALA A 113 -5.41 -1.66 11.59
N ALA A 114 -5.28 -0.97 10.45
CA ALA A 114 -5.48 -1.58 9.14
C ALA A 114 -4.44 -2.67 8.87
N VAL A 115 -3.18 -2.41 9.18
CA VAL A 115 -2.08 -3.38 9.03
C VAL A 115 -2.38 -4.63 9.86
N LYS A 116 -2.74 -4.46 11.11
CA LYS A 116 -3.05 -5.56 12.02
C LYS A 116 -4.23 -6.39 11.50
N ARG A 117 -5.29 -5.71 11.06
CA ARG A 117 -6.49 -6.40 10.54
C ARG A 117 -6.16 -7.23 9.31
N VAL A 118 -5.34 -6.69 8.42
CA VAL A 118 -5.00 -7.34 7.15
C VAL A 118 -4.02 -8.49 7.33
N LEU A 119 -3.07 -8.33 8.22
CA LEU A 119 -2.06 -9.38 8.48
C LEU A 119 -2.56 -10.43 9.48
N GLY A 120 -3.61 -10.15 10.18
CA GLY A 120 -4.17 -11.06 11.18
C GLY A 120 -3.48 -10.92 12.51
#